data_378c6ce6dbfa8eaa037255c0147ca890
#
_entry.id   378c6ce6dbfa8eaa037255c0147ca890
#
_cell.length_a   1.000
_cell.length_b   1.000
_cell.length_c   1.000
_cell.angle_alpha   90.00
_cell.angle_beta   90.00
_cell.angle_gamma   90.00
#
_symmetry.space_group_name_H-M   'P 1'
#
loop_
_entity.id
_entity.type
_entity.pdbx_description
1 polymer ?
#
loop_
_entity_poly.entity_id
_entity_poly.type
_entity_poly.pdbx_seq_one_letter_code
_entity_poly.pdbx_strand_id
1 'polypeptide(L)'
;MAITALLTVATGCGKDEKPSSSSSSSSTSSSTSAASSSSAASSSASSAAPSGTAPLADYSNLLVTAADIGADTTLGPPEQNPGGVAGVAVTFSNTSKTHTITDLLVVFTDAASAAQGAKDRPASLGKYVTGAPQPFAVGTNGIIVVGPSPDNTKSVTYVVFSEGKVVVDLEFDSGPNDAAPQDFVLDVAKKQDDAVKTRTTS
;
A
#
# COMPACT_ATOMS: atom_id res chain seq x y z
N MET A 1 -33.71 9.44 32.67
CA MET A 1 -34.58 8.37 32.19
C MET A 1 -33.72 7.16 31.93
N ALA A 2 -33.87 6.14 32.76
CA ALA A 2 -33.18 4.87 32.66
C ALA A 2 -33.98 3.94 31.75
N ILE A 3 -33.38 3.22 30.84
CA ILE A 3 -33.97 2.06 30.18
C ILE A 3 -32.95 0.92 30.21
N THR A 4 -33.39 -0.10 30.86
CA THR A 4 -32.79 -1.33 31.32
C THR A 4 -32.60 -2.35 30.19
N ALA A 5 -31.66 -3.24 30.41
CA ALA A 5 -31.17 -4.41 29.67
C ALA A 5 -32.23 -5.33 29.05
N LEU A 6 -31.78 -6.13 28.06
CA LEU A 6 -32.14 -7.54 27.95
C LEU A 6 -31.00 -8.36 27.31
N LEU A 7 -30.43 -9.26 28.11
CA LEU A 7 -29.62 -10.41 27.71
C LEU A 7 -30.52 -11.50 27.11
N THR A 8 -30.13 -12.14 26.04
CA THR A 8 -30.56 -13.50 25.69
C THR A 8 -29.38 -14.37 25.30
N VAL A 9 -29.10 -15.31 26.16
CA VAL A 9 -28.20 -16.44 25.99
C VAL A 9 -29.00 -17.55 25.28
N ALA A 10 -28.43 -18.15 24.23
CA ALA A 10 -28.88 -19.40 23.66
C ALA A 10 -27.71 -20.37 23.54
N THR A 11 -27.69 -21.31 24.47
CA THR A 11 -26.85 -22.51 24.52
C THR A 11 -27.47 -23.57 23.60
N GLY A 12 -26.69 -24.21 22.76
CA GLY A 12 -27.11 -25.37 21.99
C GLY A 12 -25.94 -26.35 21.82
N CYS A 13 -25.85 -27.32 22.69
CA CYS A 13 -25.06 -28.53 22.58
C CYS A 13 -25.77 -29.56 21.67
N GLY A 14 -25.02 -30.23 20.80
CA GLY A 14 -25.49 -31.41 20.06
C GLY A 14 -24.29 -32.29 19.70
N LYS A 15 -24.31 -33.47 20.26
CA LYS A 15 -23.33 -34.50 20.48
C LYS A 15 -23.41 -35.62 19.39
N ASP A 16 -22.25 -36.22 19.12
CA ASP A 16 -21.95 -37.60 18.77
C ASP A 16 -22.51 -38.23 17.45
N GLU A 17 -21.65 -38.76 16.63
CA GLU A 17 -21.37 -40.20 16.56
C GLU A 17 -20.35 -40.59 15.44
N LYS A 18 -19.44 -41.44 15.81
CA LYS A 18 -18.62 -42.34 14.97
C LYS A 18 -19.26 -43.75 15.17
N PRO A 19 -19.24 -44.75 14.24
CA PRO A 19 -17.99 -45.48 13.94
C PRO A 19 -17.89 -46.24 12.59
N SER A 20 -16.66 -46.75 12.36
CA SER A 20 -16.25 -48.11 11.86
C SER A 20 -16.42 -48.46 10.38
N SER A 21 -15.40 -48.82 9.79
CA SER A 21 -14.54 -49.97 9.65
C SER A 21 -14.51 -50.59 8.25
N SER A 22 -13.32 -51.00 7.89
CA SER A 22 -12.78 -52.17 7.20
C SER A 22 -12.87 -52.15 5.67
N SER A 23 -11.92 -52.63 4.89
CA SER A 23 -10.75 -53.48 5.05
C SER A 23 -10.03 -53.61 3.70
N SER A 24 -8.72 -53.71 3.79
CA SER A 24 -7.78 -54.54 3.02
C SER A 24 -7.97 -54.80 1.51
N SER A 25 -6.93 -54.53 0.74
CA SER A 25 -6.16 -55.61 0.08
C SER A 25 -4.89 -55.06 -0.58
N SER A 26 -3.84 -55.76 -0.28
CA SER A 26 -2.48 -55.75 -0.79
C SER A 26 -2.39 -56.11 -2.27
N SER A 27 -1.44 -55.52 -2.98
CA SER A 27 -0.60 -56.29 -3.93
C SER A 27 0.69 -55.54 -4.22
N THR A 28 1.73 -56.24 -3.91
CA THR A 28 3.15 -56.05 -4.16
C THR A 28 3.44 -56.11 -5.65
N SER A 29 4.30 -55.28 -6.17
CA SER A 29 5.27 -55.70 -7.21
C SER A 29 6.44 -54.71 -7.29
N SER A 30 7.57 -55.30 -7.18
CA SER A 30 8.93 -54.79 -7.21
C SER A 30 9.36 -54.33 -8.62
N SER A 31 10.24 -53.40 -8.70
CA SER A 31 11.60 -53.42 -9.31
C SER A 31 11.87 -52.16 -10.13
N THR A 32 12.90 -51.52 -9.89
CA THR A 32 14.22 -51.48 -10.44
C THR A 32 14.74 -50.03 -10.52
N SER A 33 15.91 -49.85 -9.98
CA SER A 33 16.75 -48.65 -9.98
C SER A 33 17.03 -48.06 -11.36
N ALA A 34 17.02 -46.74 -11.45
CA ALA A 34 17.95 -46.02 -12.29
C ALA A 34 18.22 -44.67 -11.66
N ALA A 35 19.47 -44.48 -11.21
CA ALA A 35 20.02 -43.21 -10.79
C ALA A 35 20.15 -42.33 -12.03
N SER A 36 19.60 -41.13 -11.96
CA SER A 36 19.96 -40.01 -12.86
C SER A 36 20.06 -38.77 -12.03
N SER A 37 21.31 -38.37 -11.84
CA SER A 37 21.72 -37.08 -11.32
C SER A 37 21.10 -35.95 -12.18
N SER A 38 20.19 -35.20 -11.60
CA SER A 38 19.75 -33.96 -12.19
C SER A 38 20.05 -32.82 -11.22
N SER A 39 20.98 -31.97 -11.65
CA SER A 39 21.37 -30.74 -11.04
C SER A 39 20.17 -29.92 -10.61
N ALA A 40 20.12 -29.61 -9.31
CA ALA A 40 19.19 -28.63 -8.78
C ALA A 40 19.57 -27.25 -9.35
N ALA A 41 18.87 -26.82 -10.38
CA ALA A 41 18.82 -25.44 -10.78
C ALA A 41 18.06 -24.70 -9.68
N SER A 42 18.79 -23.92 -8.90
CA SER A 42 18.20 -22.93 -8.00
C SER A 42 17.43 -21.92 -8.84
N SER A 43 16.15 -22.13 -8.99
CA SER A 43 15.24 -21.14 -9.52
C SER A 43 15.12 -20.04 -8.48
N SER A 44 15.93 -18.99 -8.63
CA SER A 44 15.67 -17.69 -8.01
C SER A 44 14.26 -17.30 -8.43
N ALA A 45 13.32 -17.35 -7.50
CA ALA A 45 12.01 -16.78 -7.69
C ALA A 45 12.19 -15.27 -7.86
N SER A 46 12.34 -14.84 -9.11
CA SER A 46 12.20 -13.44 -9.49
C SER A 46 10.77 -13.07 -9.14
N SER A 47 10.57 -12.28 -8.10
CA SER A 47 9.29 -11.66 -7.81
C SER A 47 8.93 -10.84 -9.05
N ALA A 48 7.96 -11.31 -9.82
CA ALA A 48 7.53 -10.61 -11.01
C ALA A 48 7.00 -9.24 -10.59
N ALA A 49 7.61 -8.18 -11.08
CA ALA A 49 7.08 -6.83 -10.95
C ALA A 49 5.62 -6.82 -11.47
N PRO A 50 4.70 -6.06 -10.85
CA PRO A 50 3.35 -5.95 -11.34
C PRO A 50 3.37 -5.55 -12.82
N SER A 51 2.62 -6.28 -13.63
CA SER A 51 2.54 -6.04 -15.09
C SER A 51 2.15 -4.58 -15.34
N GLY A 52 2.96 -3.87 -16.12
CA GLY A 52 2.71 -2.48 -16.49
C GLY A 52 3.59 -1.43 -15.80
N THR A 53 4.50 -1.81 -14.88
CA THR A 53 5.48 -0.85 -14.34
C THR A 53 6.63 -0.59 -15.33
N ALA A 54 7.21 0.61 -15.24
CA ALA A 54 8.38 1.04 -16.01
C ALA A 54 9.64 0.24 -15.61
N PRO A 55 10.76 0.37 -16.35
CA PRO A 55 12.05 -0.17 -15.93
C PRO A 55 12.52 0.42 -14.59
N LEU A 56 13.29 -0.35 -13.83
CA LEU A 56 13.91 0.13 -12.59
C LEU A 56 14.96 1.21 -12.93
N ALA A 57 14.84 2.38 -12.30
CA ALA A 57 15.71 3.53 -12.53
C ALA A 57 15.76 4.43 -11.28
N ASP A 58 16.51 5.52 -11.35
CA ASP A 58 16.45 6.59 -10.34
C ASP A 58 15.32 7.55 -10.69
N TYR A 59 14.33 7.61 -9.82
CA TYR A 59 13.15 8.46 -9.94
C TYR A 59 13.12 9.60 -8.91
N SER A 60 14.22 9.86 -8.19
CA SER A 60 14.29 10.91 -7.15
C SER A 60 13.94 12.30 -7.67
N ASN A 61 14.18 12.53 -8.96
CA ASN A 61 13.84 13.80 -9.58
C ASN A 61 12.34 14.09 -9.65
N LEU A 62 11.47 13.11 -9.44
CA LEU A 62 10.01 13.27 -9.44
C LEU A 62 9.46 13.76 -8.09
N LEU A 63 10.24 13.65 -7.01
CA LEU A 63 9.81 14.02 -5.65
C LEU A 63 9.78 15.53 -5.47
N VAL A 64 8.82 16.02 -4.69
CA VAL A 64 8.88 17.37 -4.11
C VAL A 64 10.11 17.52 -3.21
N THR A 65 10.50 18.75 -2.92
CA THR A 65 11.58 19.04 -1.97
C THR A 65 11.03 19.32 -0.57
N ALA A 66 11.88 19.20 0.46
CA ALA A 66 11.49 19.57 1.81
C ALA A 66 11.06 21.06 1.90
N ALA A 67 11.68 21.95 1.11
CA ALA A 67 11.33 23.35 1.04
C ALA A 67 9.93 23.61 0.47
N ASP A 68 9.45 22.73 -0.42
CA ASP A 68 8.09 22.80 -0.96
C ASP A 68 7.03 22.46 0.10
N ILE A 69 7.38 21.62 1.09
CA ILE A 69 6.47 21.19 2.16
C ILE A 69 6.44 22.24 3.28
N GLY A 70 7.60 22.68 3.75
CA GLY A 70 7.67 23.69 4.81
C GLY A 70 9.09 23.88 5.37
N ALA A 71 9.31 25.04 6.01
CA ALA A 71 10.64 25.42 6.51
C ALA A 71 11.20 24.48 7.60
N ASP A 72 10.32 23.85 8.38
CA ASP A 72 10.71 22.94 9.48
C ASP A 72 10.73 21.48 9.05
N THR A 73 10.71 21.22 7.74
CA THR A 73 10.65 19.86 7.18
C THR A 73 12.05 19.34 6.90
N THR A 74 12.33 18.13 7.34
CA THR A 74 13.54 17.36 7.01
C THR A 74 13.21 16.22 6.07
N LEU A 75 14.09 15.99 5.10
CA LEU A 75 13.98 14.90 4.13
C LEU A 75 14.80 13.70 4.59
N GLY A 76 14.16 12.52 4.63
CA GLY A 76 14.86 11.25 4.78
C GLY A 76 15.58 10.81 3.49
N PRO A 77 16.40 9.75 3.54
CA PRO A 77 17.00 9.20 2.34
C PRO A 77 15.93 8.60 1.42
N PRO A 78 15.94 8.91 0.10
CA PRO A 78 15.05 8.27 -0.85
C PRO A 78 15.36 6.77 -1.00
N GLU A 79 14.31 5.95 -0.99
CA GLU A 79 14.36 4.54 -1.34
C GLU A 79 14.01 4.37 -2.82
N GLN A 80 14.97 3.88 -3.61
CA GLN A 80 14.74 3.65 -5.04
C GLN A 80 14.08 2.30 -5.27
N ASN A 81 13.09 2.28 -6.15
CA ASN A 81 12.38 1.08 -6.60
C ASN A 81 11.89 0.21 -5.41
N PRO A 82 11.11 0.77 -4.48
CA PRO A 82 10.68 0.09 -3.27
C PRO A 82 9.94 -1.21 -3.59
N GLY A 83 10.31 -2.29 -2.90
CA GLY A 83 9.74 -3.61 -3.17
C GLY A 83 10.05 -4.19 -4.55
N GLY A 84 11.04 -3.66 -5.28
CA GLY A 84 11.39 -4.08 -6.65
C GLY A 84 10.44 -3.53 -7.72
N VAL A 85 9.65 -2.52 -7.39
CA VAL A 85 8.72 -1.85 -8.31
C VAL A 85 9.34 -0.52 -8.76
N ALA A 86 9.24 -0.20 -10.04
CA ALA A 86 9.75 1.06 -10.59
C ALA A 86 9.11 2.26 -9.86
N GLY A 87 9.93 3.09 -9.25
CA GLY A 87 9.45 4.22 -8.47
C GLY A 87 10.44 4.69 -7.42
N VAL A 88 9.99 5.52 -6.52
CA VAL A 88 10.78 6.06 -5.41
C VAL A 88 9.87 6.31 -4.22
N ALA A 89 10.38 6.09 -3.03
CA ALA A 89 9.72 6.48 -1.78
C ALA A 89 10.63 7.39 -0.96
N VAL A 90 10.03 8.33 -0.23
CA VAL A 90 10.74 9.18 0.71
C VAL A 90 9.84 9.52 1.88
N THR A 91 10.43 9.75 3.05
CA THR A 91 9.71 10.25 4.22
C THR A 91 10.23 11.63 4.60
N PHE A 92 9.30 12.57 4.68
CA PHE A 92 9.52 13.89 5.26
C PHE A 92 9.06 13.87 6.70
N SER A 93 9.72 14.63 7.57
CA SER A 93 9.30 14.79 8.96
C SER A 93 9.55 16.20 9.45
N ASN A 94 8.71 16.68 10.36
CA ASN A 94 9.01 17.90 11.09
C ASN A 94 10.18 17.67 12.06
N THR A 95 10.77 18.75 12.55
CA THR A 95 11.94 18.69 13.46
C THR A 95 11.69 17.84 14.71
N SER A 96 10.47 17.86 15.25
CA SER A 96 10.07 17.07 16.43
C SER A 96 9.68 15.63 16.10
N LYS A 97 9.62 15.26 14.83
CA LYS A 97 9.20 13.92 14.33
C LYS A 97 7.80 13.48 14.79
N THR A 98 6.94 14.44 15.09
CA THR A 98 5.54 14.18 15.49
C THR A 98 4.60 14.11 14.28
N HIS A 99 5.02 14.67 13.14
CA HIS A 99 4.32 14.65 11.86
C HIS A 99 5.26 14.10 10.80
N THR A 100 4.79 13.15 10.03
CA THR A 100 5.54 12.58 8.91
C THR A 100 4.67 12.56 7.65
N ILE A 101 5.31 12.70 6.50
CA ILE A 101 4.69 12.53 5.19
C ILE A 101 5.52 11.49 4.46
N THR A 102 4.93 10.36 4.13
CA THR A 102 5.54 9.39 3.23
C THR A 102 5.00 9.63 1.84
N ASP A 103 5.90 9.91 0.91
CA ASP A 103 5.62 10.12 -0.50
C ASP A 103 6.17 8.91 -1.28
N LEU A 104 5.27 8.12 -1.88
CA LEU A 104 5.58 6.97 -2.70
C LEU A 104 5.11 7.22 -4.13
N LEU A 105 6.03 7.20 -5.05
CA LEU A 105 5.76 7.29 -6.49
C LEU A 105 5.97 5.92 -7.14
N VAL A 106 4.98 5.45 -7.87
CA VAL A 106 5.07 4.23 -8.69
C VAL A 106 4.97 4.62 -10.16
N VAL A 107 5.96 4.23 -10.96
CA VAL A 107 6.05 4.60 -12.37
C VAL A 107 5.60 3.44 -13.25
N PHE A 108 4.62 3.70 -14.10
CA PHE A 108 4.05 2.76 -15.05
C PHE A 108 4.60 2.97 -16.46
N THR A 109 4.39 2.00 -17.35
CA THR A 109 4.77 2.10 -18.76
C THR A 109 3.96 3.15 -19.53
N ASP A 110 2.72 3.37 -19.10
CA ASP A 110 1.78 4.30 -19.75
C ASP A 110 0.78 4.91 -18.77
N ALA A 111 0.14 6.00 -19.19
CA ALA A 111 -0.81 6.74 -18.36
C ALA A 111 -2.11 5.98 -18.05
N ALA A 112 -2.54 5.09 -18.94
CA ALA A 112 -3.75 4.30 -18.71
C ALA A 112 -3.55 3.29 -17.59
N SER A 113 -2.38 2.63 -17.58
CA SER A 113 -1.96 1.71 -16.51
C SER A 113 -1.82 2.44 -15.16
N ALA A 114 -1.25 3.65 -15.16
CA ALA A 114 -1.15 4.47 -13.96
C ALA A 114 -2.54 4.90 -13.44
N ALA A 115 -3.42 5.36 -14.33
CA ALA A 115 -4.79 5.73 -13.96
C ALA A 115 -5.58 4.55 -13.39
N GLN A 116 -5.39 3.33 -13.93
CA GLN A 116 -5.98 2.11 -13.37
C GLN A 116 -5.37 1.77 -12.01
N GLY A 117 -4.04 1.87 -11.87
CA GLY A 117 -3.35 1.66 -10.60
C GLY A 117 -3.86 2.58 -9.48
N ALA A 118 -4.03 3.87 -9.75
CA ALA A 118 -4.62 4.82 -8.80
C ALA A 118 -6.06 4.45 -8.42
N LYS A 119 -6.86 4.00 -9.39
CA LYS A 119 -8.25 3.58 -9.18
C LYS A 119 -8.39 2.32 -8.32
N ASP A 120 -7.41 1.41 -8.40
CA ASP A 120 -7.42 0.16 -7.66
C ASP A 120 -6.84 0.31 -6.24
N ARG A 121 -6.06 1.35 -6.00
CA ARG A 121 -5.37 1.59 -4.72
C ARG A 121 -6.29 1.64 -3.49
N PRO A 122 -7.49 2.26 -3.53
CA PRO A 122 -8.39 2.33 -2.38
C PRO A 122 -8.70 0.98 -1.73
N ALA A 123 -8.78 -0.09 -2.51
CA ALA A 123 -9.05 -1.44 -2.00
C ALA A 123 -7.98 -1.95 -1.01
N SER A 124 -6.76 -1.40 -1.05
CA SER A 124 -5.64 -1.80 -0.20
C SER A 124 -5.36 -0.85 0.97
N LEU A 125 -6.06 0.30 1.06
CA LEU A 125 -5.77 1.33 2.07
C LEU A 125 -6.20 0.96 3.48
N GLY A 126 -7.12 0.00 3.66
CA GLY A 126 -7.61 -0.41 4.98
C GLY A 126 -6.52 -0.92 5.95
N LYS A 127 -5.33 -1.24 5.46
CA LYS A 127 -4.17 -1.60 6.29
C LYS A 127 -3.40 -0.38 6.85
N TYR A 128 -3.68 0.81 6.34
CA TYR A 128 -3.05 2.07 6.75
C TYR A 128 -4.02 3.00 7.49
N VAL A 129 -5.25 3.11 6.96
CA VAL A 129 -6.26 4.06 7.44
C VAL A 129 -7.66 3.43 7.42
N THR A 130 -8.48 3.72 8.42
CA THR A 130 -9.84 3.16 8.58
C THR A 130 -10.97 4.08 8.09
N GLY A 131 -10.65 5.13 7.36
CA GLY A 131 -11.61 6.07 6.78
C GLY A 131 -12.26 5.57 5.49
N ALA A 132 -13.32 6.26 5.05
CA ALA A 132 -13.92 6.02 3.75
C ALA A 132 -13.26 6.90 2.66
N PRO A 133 -12.96 6.35 1.47
CA PRO A 133 -12.44 7.14 0.36
C PRO A 133 -13.41 8.24 -0.09
N GLN A 134 -12.90 9.45 -0.32
CA GLN A 134 -13.63 10.57 -0.86
C GLN A 134 -12.92 11.10 -2.11
N PRO A 135 -13.64 11.66 -3.10
CA PRO A 135 -13.02 12.33 -4.23
C PRO A 135 -12.10 13.48 -3.77
N PHE A 136 -10.94 13.62 -4.41
CA PHE A 136 -9.98 14.68 -4.15
C PHE A 136 -9.51 15.33 -5.45
N ALA A 137 -9.54 16.66 -5.53
CA ALA A 137 -9.36 17.41 -6.78
C ALA A 137 -7.87 17.63 -7.10
N VAL A 138 -7.10 16.54 -7.24
CA VAL A 138 -5.69 16.54 -7.65
C VAL A 138 -5.46 15.39 -8.64
N GLY A 139 -4.73 15.65 -9.71
CA GLY A 139 -4.39 14.66 -10.72
C GLY A 139 -5.60 13.95 -11.34
N THR A 140 -5.41 12.72 -11.77
CA THR A 140 -6.45 11.83 -12.31
C THR A 140 -6.82 10.77 -11.28
N ASN A 141 -8.12 10.50 -11.10
CA ASN A 141 -8.67 9.58 -10.10
C ASN A 141 -8.25 9.91 -8.65
N GLY A 142 -8.09 11.20 -8.33
CA GLY A 142 -7.68 11.64 -7.01
C GLY A 142 -8.69 11.26 -5.93
N ILE A 143 -8.20 10.65 -4.86
CA ILE A 143 -8.97 10.32 -3.66
C ILE A 143 -8.21 10.74 -2.41
N ILE A 144 -8.96 11.00 -1.36
CA ILE A 144 -8.46 11.21 -0.01
C ILE A 144 -9.18 10.27 0.96
N VAL A 145 -8.45 9.71 1.92
CA VAL A 145 -9.00 8.95 3.05
C VAL A 145 -8.46 9.55 4.32
N VAL A 146 -9.34 9.91 5.25
CA VAL A 146 -8.96 10.48 6.56
C VAL A 146 -9.54 9.60 7.65
N GLY A 147 -8.74 9.22 8.62
CA GLY A 147 -9.17 8.41 9.75
C GLY A 147 -8.02 8.00 10.66
N PRO A 148 -8.29 7.22 11.70
CA PRO A 148 -7.25 6.63 12.51
C PRO A 148 -6.54 5.49 11.76
N SER A 149 -5.30 5.19 12.16
CA SER A 149 -4.63 3.93 11.81
C SER A 149 -5.45 2.74 12.35
N PRO A 150 -5.31 1.52 11.80
CA PRO A 150 -6.07 0.35 12.27
C PRO A 150 -5.88 0.02 13.76
N ASP A 151 -4.74 0.37 14.34
CA ASP A 151 -4.43 0.22 15.76
C ASP A 151 -4.81 1.44 16.62
N ASN A 152 -5.41 2.48 16.02
CA ASN A 152 -5.80 3.74 16.65
C ASN A 152 -4.67 4.51 17.34
N THR A 153 -3.41 4.28 16.96
CA THR A 153 -2.25 4.98 17.54
C THR A 153 -1.93 6.31 16.85
N LYS A 154 -2.47 6.52 15.65
CA LYS A 154 -2.20 7.69 14.80
C LYS A 154 -3.48 8.23 14.15
N SER A 155 -3.49 9.50 13.79
CA SER A 155 -4.32 10.05 12.74
C SER A 155 -3.59 9.91 11.41
N VAL A 156 -4.27 9.40 10.41
CA VAL A 156 -3.72 9.19 9.06
C VAL A 156 -4.58 9.92 8.04
N THR A 157 -3.94 10.66 7.15
CA THR A 157 -4.57 11.17 5.93
C THR A 157 -3.82 10.57 4.75
N TYR A 158 -4.52 9.82 3.93
CA TYR A 158 -3.95 9.14 2.76
C TYR A 158 -4.52 9.75 1.47
N VAL A 159 -3.65 10.19 0.56
CA VAL A 159 -4.02 10.74 -0.74
C VAL A 159 -3.44 9.85 -1.82
N VAL A 160 -4.24 9.52 -2.83
CA VAL A 160 -3.82 8.80 -4.03
C VAL A 160 -4.31 9.53 -5.25
N PHE A 161 -3.48 9.66 -6.26
CA PHE A 161 -3.85 10.13 -7.60
C PHE A 161 -2.86 9.61 -8.63
N SER A 162 -3.16 9.77 -9.91
CA SER A 162 -2.18 9.58 -10.96
C SER A 162 -1.96 10.85 -11.77
N GLU A 163 -0.71 11.05 -12.21
CA GLU A 163 -0.35 12.09 -13.15
C GLU A 163 0.58 11.50 -14.23
N GLY A 164 0.14 11.61 -15.49
CA GLY A 164 0.83 10.94 -16.58
C GLY A 164 1.00 9.44 -16.31
N LYS A 165 2.25 8.98 -16.28
CA LYS A 165 2.60 7.56 -16.02
C LYS A 165 2.86 7.24 -14.56
N VAL A 166 2.64 8.17 -13.65
CA VAL A 166 2.99 8.04 -12.24
C VAL A 166 1.74 7.94 -11.38
N VAL A 167 1.71 6.98 -10.47
CA VAL A 167 0.79 6.96 -9.33
C VAL A 167 1.52 7.55 -8.14
N VAL A 168 0.87 8.46 -7.46
CA VAL A 168 1.34 9.14 -6.26
C VAL A 168 0.51 8.68 -5.08
N ASP A 169 1.19 8.22 -4.04
CA ASP A 169 0.63 7.87 -2.74
C ASP A 169 1.26 8.79 -1.69
N LEU A 170 0.47 9.65 -1.04
CA LEU A 170 0.90 10.50 0.06
C LEU A 170 0.22 10.05 1.34
N GLU A 171 1.01 9.65 2.33
CA GLU A 171 0.53 9.29 3.66
C GLU A 171 1.01 10.32 4.68
N PHE A 172 0.07 11.01 5.31
CA PHE A 172 0.31 12.00 6.36
C PHE A 172 -0.02 11.35 7.70
N ASP A 173 0.99 11.17 8.54
CA ASP A 173 0.88 10.59 9.87
C ASP A 173 1.09 11.66 10.94
N SER A 174 0.28 11.61 11.98
CA SER A 174 0.39 12.47 13.14
C SER A 174 -0.10 11.77 14.41
N GLY A 175 -0.04 12.43 15.55
CA GLY A 175 -0.58 11.91 16.80
C GLY A 175 -2.09 11.65 16.74
N PRO A 176 -2.64 10.85 17.66
CA PRO A 176 -4.07 10.59 17.72
C PRO A 176 -4.89 11.88 17.83
N ASN A 177 -5.94 12.00 17.02
CA ASN A 177 -6.83 13.17 16.96
C ASN A 177 -6.14 14.47 16.43
N ASP A 178 -5.03 14.34 15.75
CA ASP A 178 -4.26 15.45 15.19
C ASP A 178 -4.11 15.27 13.67
N ALA A 179 -5.24 15.14 12.97
CA ALA A 179 -5.24 14.94 11.52
C ALA A 179 -4.65 16.15 10.79
N ALA A 180 -3.87 15.90 9.74
CA ALA A 180 -3.30 16.97 8.91
C ALA A 180 -4.40 17.88 8.36
N PRO A 181 -4.24 19.23 8.43
CA PRO A 181 -5.19 20.17 7.87
C PRO A 181 -5.41 19.93 6.38
N GLN A 182 -6.66 19.93 5.94
CA GLN A 182 -7.01 19.56 4.57
C GLN A 182 -6.43 20.50 3.50
N ASP A 183 -6.30 21.80 3.82
CA ASP A 183 -5.67 22.78 2.96
C ASP A 183 -4.16 22.54 2.79
N PHE A 184 -3.47 22.13 3.86
CA PHE A 184 -2.07 21.71 3.81
C PHE A 184 -1.90 20.43 2.97
N VAL A 185 -2.75 19.43 3.18
CA VAL A 185 -2.73 18.19 2.38
C VAL A 185 -2.94 18.50 0.90
N LEU A 186 -3.88 19.40 0.58
CA LEU A 186 -4.15 19.80 -0.80
C LEU A 186 -2.97 20.56 -1.43
N ASP A 187 -2.30 21.42 -0.67
CA ASP A 187 -1.14 22.18 -1.13
C ASP A 187 0.03 21.24 -1.46
N VAL A 188 0.38 20.32 -0.54
CA VAL A 188 1.44 19.32 -0.77
C VAL A 188 1.11 18.43 -1.98
N ALA A 189 -0.12 17.92 -2.06
CA ALA A 189 -0.54 17.06 -3.16
C ALA A 189 -0.46 17.78 -4.53
N LYS A 190 -0.85 19.05 -4.60
CA LYS A 190 -0.72 19.86 -5.82
C LYS A 190 0.74 20.09 -6.20
N LYS A 191 1.61 20.38 -5.24
CA LYS A 191 3.05 20.55 -5.51
C LYS A 191 3.67 19.26 -6.03
N GLN A 192 3.27 18.10 -5.48
CA GLN A 192 3.74 16.81 -5.99
C GLN A 192 3.18 16.52 -7.39
N ASP A 193 1.92 16.82 -7.67
CA ASP A 193 1.32 16.73 -8.98
C ASP A 193 2.07 17.59 -10.03
N ASP A 194 2.36 18.84 -9.69
CA ASP A 194 3.11 19.77 -10.53
C ASP A 194 4.57 19.32 -10.74
N ALA A 195 5.20 18.73 -9.71
CA ALA A 195 6.55 18.17 -9.82
C ALA A 195 6.58 17.02 -10.83
N VAL A 196 5.61 16.11 -10.77
CA VAL A 196 5.48 15.00 -11.74
C VAL A 196 5.22 15.54 -13.15
N LYS A 197 4.26 16.46 -13.33
CA LYS A 197 3.94 17.07 -14.63
C LYS A 197 5.14 17.69 -15.33
N THR A 198 5.89 18.50 -14.58
CA THR A 198 7.01 19.25 -15.17
C THR A 198 8.21 18.36 -15.49
N ARG A 199 8.44 17.31 -14.69
CA ARG A 199 9.65 16.49 -14.76
C ARG A 199 9.49 15.22 -15.60
N THR A 200 8.26 14.81 -15.93
CA THR A 200 7.99 13.72 -16.88
C THR A 200 7.90 14.18 -18.34
N THR A 201 7.78 15.50 -18.59
CA THR A 201 7.72 16.10 -19.92
C THR A 201 9.06 16.55 -20.48
N SER A 202 10.16 16.37 -19.72
CA SER A 202 11.51 16.84 -20.07
C SER A 202 12.35 15.77 -20.73
#